data_5bd260d99e51f10f119c2f7dcdd4f59b
#
_entry.id   5bd260d99e51f10f119c2f7dcdd4f59b
#
_cell.length_a   1.000
_cell.length_b   1.000
_cell.length_c   1.000
_cell.angle_alpha   90.00
_cell.angle_beta   90.00
_cell.angle_gamma   90.00
#
_symmetry.space_group_name_H-M   'P 1'
#
loop_
_entity.id
_entity.type
_entity.pdbx_description
1 polymer ?
#
loop_
_entity_poly.entity_id
_entity_poly.type
_entity_poly.pdbx_seq_one_letter_code
_entity_poly.pdbx_strand_id
1 'polypeptide(L)'
;MIPKITGIRPAPLKGEIAVNIHLPSMDDAASNVDCSDETQDLSRDYAQDFVADADYIRTLPDLQNGPTSLIRGAQKFIQHVGISNFRLPIRFQTRDSDPLVLEASVTGSVSLDAEKKGINMSRIMRTFYRQAEETFSFDVMARTLDDYKADLESFDARLQMRLSFPMQVQSLRSGLSGFQYYNIALEVVERAGQRHRIVHLDYVYSSTCPCSLELSEHARRERGQLATPHSQRSVARISVVLAEGQPRLWFEDLVELCRKAVATETQVMVKREDEQAFAELNAANPIFVEDAARLFCEQLQSDPRIGDFRVIASHQESLHSHD
;
A
#
# COMPACT_ATOMS: atom_id res chain seq x y z
N MET A 1 -48.37 -4.15 -19.87
CA MET A 1 -48.78 -5.11 -18.82
C MET A 1 -47.49 -5.83 -18.42
N ILE A 2 -46.89 -5.41 -17.31
CA ILE A 2 -45.60 -5.95 -16.79
C ILE A 2 -45.97 -6.98 -15.72
N PRO A 3 -45.48 -8.23 -15.76
CA PRO A 3 -45.81 -9.22 -14.73
C PRO A 3 -45.03 -8.88 -13.44
N LYS A 4 -45.74 -8.85 -12.32
CA LYS A 4 -45.20 -8.76 -10.98
C LYS A 4 -44.43 -10.05 -10.66
N ILE A 5 -43.14 -9.92 -10.38
CA ILE A 5 -42.35 -11.00 -9.80
C ILE A 5 -42.61 -10.98 -8.29
N THR A 6 -43.33 -11.96 -7.82
CA THR A 6 -43.58 -12.20 -6.40
C THR A 6 -42.41 -12.97 -5.80
N GLY A 7 -41.80 -12.36 -4.78
CA GLY A 7 -41.27 -12.97 -3.57
C GLY A 7 -40.39 -14.22 -3.66
N ILE A 8 -39.06 -14.00 -3.83
CA ILE A 8 -38.07 -14.96 -3.33
C ILE A 8 -37.61 -14.43 -1.96
N ARG A 9 -38.04 -15.10 -0.88
CA ARG A 9 -37.44 -14.89 0.44
C ARG A 9 -36.04 -15.51 0.41
N PRO A 10 -34.98 -14.80 0.81
CA PRO A 10 -33.70 -15.43 0.98
C PRO A 10 -33.76 -16.46 2.09
N ALA A 11 -33.19 -17.65 1.85
CA ALA A 11 -33.00 -18.67 2.87
C ALA A 11 -32.09 -18.11 4.00
N PRO A 12 -32.34 -18.51 5.26
CA PRO A 12 -31.51 -18.04 6.37
C PRO A 12 -30.08 -18.50 6.19
N LEU A 13 -29.13 -17.56 6.28
CA LEU A 13 -27.72 -17.85 6.32
C LEU A 13 -27.43 -18.71 7.55
N LYS A 14 -26.94 -19.91 7.34
CA LYS A 14 -26.42 -20.79 8.40
C LYS A 14 -25.12 -20.16 8.90
N GLY A 15 -25.11 -19.57 10.09
CA GLY A 15 -23.91 -19.08 10.72
C GLY A 15 -24.08 -17.83 11.60
N GLU A 16 -25.28 -17.53 12.12
CA GLU A 16 -25.41 -16.61 13.24
C GLU A 16 -24.87 -17.28 14.51
N ILE A 17 -23.68 -16.84 14.96
CA ILE A 17 -23.21 -17.13 16.32
C ILE A 17 -23.94 -16.16 17.23
N ALA A 18 -25.09 -16.59 17.75
CA ALA A 18 -25.73 -15.92 18.89
C ALA A 18 -24.89 -16.24 20.12
N VAL A 19 -24.14 -15.27 20.66
CA VAL A 19 -23.55 -15.39 21.98
C VAL A 19 -24.67 -15.21 23.02
N ASN A 20 -25.27 -16.28 23.44
CA ASN A 20 -26.15 -16.29 24.61
C ASN A 20 -25.28 -16.23 25.87
N ILE A 21 -25.13 -15.05 26.46
CA ILE A 21 -24.58 -14.90 27.80
C ILE A 21 -25.67 -15.37 28.77
N HIS A 22 -25.57 -16.64 29.16
CA HIS A 22 -26.39 -17.17 30.28
C HIS A 22 -25.73 -16.68 31.56
N LEU A 23 -26.31 -15.66 32.20
CA LEU A 23 -25.99 -15.31 33.55
C LEU A 23 -26.62 -16.38 34.46
N PRO A 24 -25.83 -17.13 35.25
CA PRO A 24 -26.42 -18.04 36.24
C PRO A 24 -27.16 -17.23 37.28
N SER A 25 -28.38 -17.66 37.61
CA SER A 25 -29.17 -17.12 38.72
C SER A 25 -28.40 -17.32 40.01
N MET A 26 -28.18 -16.23 40.73
CA MET A 26 -27.65 -16.26 42.10
C MET A 26 -28.77 -16.69 43.03
N ASP A 27 -28.82 -17.98 43.36
CA ASP A 27 -29.39 -18.44 44.59
C ASP A 27 -28.59 -19.66 45.08
N ASP A 28 -28.25 -19.59 46.39
CA ASP A 28 -27.67 -20.62 47.24
C ASP A 28 -26.16 -20.92 47.11
N ALA A 29 -25.39 -20.19 47.93
CA ALA A 29 -24.47 -20.78 48.93
C ALA A 29 -23.81 -19.66 49.75
N ALA A 30 -24.38 -19.33 50.89
CA ALA A 30 -23.68 -18.55 51.91
C ALA A 30 -22.58 -19.41 52.54
N SER A 31 -21.33 -19.20 52.15
CA SER A 31 -20.17 -19.55 52.95
C SER A 31 -19.42 -18.24 53.26
N ASN A 32 -19.44 -17.88 54.57
CA ASN A 32 -18.66 -16.79 55.15
C ASN A 32 -17.18 -16.97 54.77
N VAL A 33 -16.71 -16.22 53.80
CA VAL A 33 -15.29 -15.86 53.64
C VAL A 33 -15.23 -14.39 54.03
N ASP A 34 -14.60 -14.12 55.16
CA ASP A 34 -14.26 -12.78 55.63
C ASP A 34 -13.23 -12.18 54.65
N CYS A 35 -13.72 -11.59 53.58
CA CYS A 35 -12.95 -10.74 52.66
C CYS A 35 -13.17 -9.30 53.15
N SER A 36 -12.32 -8.85 54.08
CA SER A 36 -12.08 -7.41 54.25
C SER A 36 -11.35 -6.87 53.00
N ASP A 37 -12.06 -6.88 51.88
CA ASP A 37 -11.64 -6.17 50.69
C ASP A 37 -12.08 -4.72 50.87
N GLU A 38 -11.12 -3.84 51.25
CA GLU A 38 -11.30 -2.41 51.12
C GLU A 38 -11.58 -2.13 49.64
N THR A 39 -12.87 -2.09 49.29
CA THR A 39 -13.30 -1.58 47.98
C THR A 39 -12.90 -0.12 47.94
N GLN A 40 -11.71 0.18 47.40
CA GLN A 40 -11.33 1.53 47.06
C GLN A 40 -12.43 2.08 46.13
N ASP A 41 -13.07 3.16 46.59
CA ASP A 41 -14.09 3.85 45.83
C ASP A 41 -13.41 4.42 44.58
N LEU A 42 -13.61 3.76 43.42
CA LEU A 42 -12.92 4.12 42.18
C LEU A 42 -13.51 5.42 41.63
N SER A 43 -12.71 6.48 41.65
CA SER A 43 -13.07 7.73 40.98
C SER A 43 -13.32 7.50 39.49
N ARG A 44 -14.43 8.04 38.97
CA ARG A 44 -14.76 8.07 37.54
C ARG A 44 -14.39 9.39 36.88
N ASP A 45 -13.86 10.35 37.63
CA ASP A 45 -13.44 11.64 37.14
C ASP A 45 -12.05 11.53 36.54
N TYR A 46 -11.88 12.15 35.36
CA TYR A 46 -10.57 12.25 34.70
C TYR A 46 -9.70 13.27 35.45
N ALA A 47 -8.62 12.80 36.09
CA ALA A 47 -7.69 13.64 36.82
C ALA A 47 -6.75 14.37 35.85
N GLN A 48 -7.12 15.58 35.42
CA GLN A 48 -6.35 16.37 34.44
C GLN A 48 -4.96 16.77 34.98
N ASP A 49 -4.83 16.96 36.29
CA ASP A 49 -3.59 17.40 36.94
C ASP A 49 -2.67 16.23 37.35
N PHE A 50 -3.09 14.98 37.09
CA PHE A 50 -2.25 13.82 37.38
C PHE A 50 -1.06 13.74 36.44
N VAL A 51 0.14 13.73 37.01
CA VAL A 51 1.40 13.52 36.27
C VAL A 51 1.99 12.18 36.66
N ALA A 52 2.13 11.28 35.70
CA ALA A 52 2.81 10.00 35.87
C ALA A 52 4.32 10.24 36.01
N ASP A 53 4.83 10.26 37.24
CA ASP A 53 6.27 10.34 37.51
C ASP A 53 6.99 9.01 37.24
N ALA A 54 8.31 9.00 37.41
CA ALA A 54 9.13 7.82 37.15
C ALA A 54 8.82 6.66 38.08
N ASP A 55 8.38 6.94 39.33
CA ASP A 55 8.03 5.92 40.28
C ASP A 55 6.71 5.27 39.95
N TYR A 56 5.71 6.07 39.59
CA TYR A 56 4.43 5.57 39.14
C TYR A 56 4.57 4.75 37.83
N ILE A 57 5.37 5.24 36.87
CA ILE A 57 5.59 4.53 35.60
C ILE A 57 6.20 3.14 35.84
N ARG A 58 7.05 2.96 36.85
CA ARG A 58 7.60 1.65 37.23
C ARG A 58 6.57 0.66 37.76
N THR A 59 5.44 1.14 38.27
CA THR A 59 4.35 0.30 38.76
C THR A 59 3.42 -0.20 37.64
N LEU A 60 3.50 0.37 36.43
CA LEU A 60 2.64 -0.01 35.31
C LEU A 60 2.92 -1.46 34.90
N PRO A 61 1.89 -2.30 34.73
CA PRO A 61 2.09 -3.67 34.27
C PRO A 61 2.59 -3.74 32.84
N ASP A 62 3.57 -4.59 32.57
CA ASP A 62 4.09 -4.87 31.23
C ASP A 62 3.92 -6.37 30.91
N LEU A 63 2.77 -6.72 30.33
CA LEU A 63 2.47 -8.09 29.96
C LEU A 63 3.26 -8.57 28.73
N GLN A 64 3.82 -7.67 27.92
CA GLN A 64 4.59 -8.03 26.73
C GLN A 64 5.97 -8.55 27.10
N ASN A 65 6.59 -7.98 28.13
CA ASN A 65 7.89 -8.39 28.66
C ASN A 65 7.77 -9.25 29.95
N GLY A 66 6.53 -9.56 30.37
CA GLY A 66 6.25 -10.41 31.53
C GLY A 66 6.40 -11.91 31.21
N PRO A 67 6.21 -12.79 32.22
CA PRO A 67 6.28 -14.23 32.04
C PRO A 67 5.31 -14.72 30.96
N THR A 68 5.80 -15.56 30.03
CA THR A 68 5.00 -16.09 28.91
C THR A 68 3.82 -16.94 29.35
N SER A 69 3.82 -17.43 30.58
CA SER A 69 2.74 -18.23 31.18
C SER A 69 1.47 -17.43 31.53
N LEU A 70 1.56 -16.09 31.68
CA LEU A 70 0.43 -15.24 32.08
C LEU A 70 -0.69 -15.17 31.02
N ILE A 71 -0.34 -15.33 29.74
CA ILE A 71 -1.32 -15.28 28.65
C ILE A 71 -1.11 -16.48 27.73
N ARG A 72 -2.19 -17.18 27.42
CA ARG A 72 -2.16 -18.32 26.50
C ARG A 72 -1.66 -17.88 25.12
N GLY A 73 -0.74 -18.62 24.51
CA GLY A 73 -0.23 -18.42 23.16
C GLY A 73 0.64 -19.60 22.73
N ALA A 74 0.93 -19.66 21.44
CA ALA A 74 1.86 -20.65 20.88
C ALA A 74 3.25 -20.04 20.72
N GLN A 75 4.30 -20.80 21.02
CA GLN A 75 5.68 -20.42 20.76
C GLN A 75 6.01 -20.68 19.29
N LYS A 76 5.78 -19.68 18.44
CA LYS A 76 6.07 -19.72 17.01
C LYS A 76 6.72 -18.40 16.58
N PHE A 77 7.75 -18.52 15.75
CA PHE A 77 8.36 -17.38 15.09
C PHE A 77 7.33 -16.67 14.19
N ILE A 78 7.31 -15.33 14.24
CA ILE A 78 6.50 -14.49 13.37
C ILE A 78 7.45 -13.63 12.53
N GLN A 79 7.34 -13.72 11.20
CA GLN A 79 8.20 -12.97 10.29
C GLN A 79 7.90 -11.48 10.28
N HIS A 80 6.64 -11.09 10.35
CA HIS A 80 6.22 -9.69 10.32
C HIS A 80 5.12 -9.43 11.35
N VAL A 81 5.44 -8.64 12.35
CA VAL A 81 4.50 -8.08 13.32
C VAL A 81 4.76 -6.58 13.43
N GLY A 82 3.73 -5.74 13.39
CA GLY A 82 3.93 -4.31 13.39
C GLY A 82 2.66 -3.50 13.18
N ILE A 83 2.83 -2.27 12.69
CA ILE A 83 1.75 -1.31 12.43
C ILE A 83 1.65 -1.06 10.93
N SER A 84 0.44 -0.96 10.42
CA SER A 84 0.18 -0.64 9.02
C SER A 84 -0.66 0.63 8.88
N ASN A 85 -0.40 1.35 7.78
CA ASN A 85 -1.21 2.49 7.33
C ASN A 85 -1.33 3.65 8.33
N PHE A 86 -0.34 3.89 9.19
CA PHE A 86 -0.33 5.14 9.93
C PHE A 86 0.11 6.28 9.02
N ARG A 87 -0.56 7.44 9.13
CA ARG A 87 -0.39 8.56 8.22
C ARG A 87 0.32 9.71 8.89
N LEU A 88 1.20 10.37 8.11
CA LEU A 88 1.84 11.61 8.52
C LEU A 88 2.32 12.39 7.29
N PRO A 89 2.48 13.73 7.40
CA PRO A 89 3.15 14.51 6.38
C PRO A 89 4.65 14.23 6.41
N ILE A 90 5.26 14.10 5.23
CA ILE A 90 6.70 13.96 5.06
C ILE A 90 7.23 14.96 4.05
N ARG A 91 8.49 15.34 4.17
CA ARG A 91 9.23 16.08 3.14
C ARG A 91 9.85 15.09 2.18
N PHE A 92 9.41 15.12 0.93
CA PHE A 92 9.82 14.19 -0.11
C PHE A 92 10.62 14.90 -1.21
N GLN A 93 11.82 14.40 -1.52
CA GLN A 93 12.70 14.98 -2.54
C GLN A 93 12.30 14.50 -3.93
N THR A 94 12.10 15.44 -4.84
CA THR A 94 11.91 15.22 -6.27
C THR A 94 13.22 15.41 -7.04
N ARG A 95 13.28 14.97 -8.31
CA ARG A 95 14.49 15.12 -9.15
C ARG A 95 14.76 16.59 -9.50
N ASP A 96 13.74 17.31 -9.90
CA ASP A 96 13.87 18.61 -10.60
C ASP A 96 13.29 19.80 -9.82
N SER A 97 12.80 19.59 -8.58
CA SER A 97 12.23 20.67 -7.77
C SER A 97 12.57 20.56 -6.29
N ASP A 98 12.22 21.57 -5.53
CA ASP A 98 12.32 21.57 -4.07
C ASP A 98 11.49 20.43 -3.44
N PRO A 99 11.87 19.97 -2.23
CA PRO A 99 11.13 18.93 -1.54
C PRO A 99 9.66 19.30 -1.35
N LEU A 100 8.78 18.37 -1.67
CA LEU A 100 7.33 18.50 -1.48
C LEU A 100 6.93 17.94 -0.11
N VAL A 101 5.94 18.56 0.52
CA VAL A 101 5.27 17.97 1.69
C VAL A 101 4.12 17.12 1.18
N LEU A 102 4.21 15.81 1.39
CA LEU A 102 3.21 14.84 0.93
C LEU A 102 2.71 14.02 2.11
N GLU A 103 1.43 13.65 2.09
CA GLU A 103 0.91 12.67 3.03
C GLU A 103 1.44 11.29 2.67
N ALA A 104 2.07 10.63 3.62
CA ALA A 104 2.55 9.26 3.50
C ALA A 104 1.74 8.30 4.38
N SER A 105 1.44 7.12 3.84
CA SER A 105 0.92 5.99 4.59
C SER A 105 2.06 5.00 4.86
N VAL A 106 2.41 4.83 6.11
CA VAL A 106 3.58 4.07 6.55
C VAL A 106 3.17 2.74 7.16
N THR A 107 3.89 1.69 6.80
CA THR A 107 3.80 0.35 7.39
C THR A 107 5.18 -0.05 7.90
N GLY A 108 5.31 -0.29 9.20
CA GLY A 108 6.54 -0.74 9.84
C GLY A 108 6.32 -2.08 10.54
N SER A 109 7.20 -3.05 10.32
CA SER A 109 7.14 -4.35 10.95
C SER A 109 8.53 -4.91 11.25
N VAL A 110 8.58 -5.79 12.24
CA VAL A 110 9.79 -6.51 12.65
C VAL A 110 9.49 -7.99 12.80
N SER A 111 10.52 -8.83 12.85
CA SER A 111 10.38 -10.23 13.24
C SER A 111 10.18 -10.36 14.75
N LEU A 112 9.49 -11.40 15.16
CA LEU A 112 9.27 -11.73 16.57
C LEU A 112 9.66 -13.18 16.84
N ASP A 113 10.58 -13.34 17.76
CA ASP A 113 11.02 -14.67 18.22
C ASP A 113 9.90 -15.47 18.88
N ALA A 114 10.01 -16.79 18.78
CA ALA A 114 9.04 -17.72 19.32
C ALA A 114 8.87 -17.59 20.84
N GLU A 115 9.91 -17.17 21.55
CA GLU A 115 9.93 -17.03 23.00
C GLU A 115 9.35 -15.68 23.48
N LYS A 116 9.31 -14.67 22.60
CA LYS A 116 8.77 -13.36 22.94
C LYS A 116 7.24 -13.35 22.82
N LYS A 117 6.56 -12.74 23.79
CA LYS A 117 5.09 -12.66 23.83
C LYS A 117 4.51 -11.67 22.83
N GLY A 118 5.20 -10.56 22.60
CA GLY A 118 4.76 -9.50 21.72
C GLY A 118 5.82 -8.41 21.57
N ILE A 119 5.46 -7.36 20.81
CA ILE A 119 6.26 -6.15 20.69
C ILE A 119 5.47 -4.93 21.18
N ASN A 120 6.19 -3.91 21.61
CA ASN A 120 5.57 -2.62 21.91
C ASN A 120 5.32 -1.85 20.62
N MET A 121 4.09 -1.96 20.08
CA MET A 121 3.70 -1.35 18.80
C MET A 121 3.94 0.16 18.75
N SER A 122 3.79 0.87 19.90
CA SER A 122 4.00 2.32 19.95
C SER A 122 5.47 2.71 19.71
N ARG A 123 6.43 1.81 19.91
CA ARG A 123 7.84 2.07 19.62
C ARG A 123 8.05 2.26 18.12
N ILE A 124 7.38 1.47 17.25
CA ILE A 124 7.46 1.60 15.79
C ILE A 124 7.09 3.03 15.37
N MET A 125 5.95 3.54 15.85
CA MET A 125 5.53 4.91 15.52
C MET A 125 6.52 5.95 16.06
N ARG A 126 6.89 5.87 17.34
CA ARG A 126 7.79 6.85 17.98
C ARG A 126 9.15 6.91 17.28
N THR A 127 9.70 5.77 16.90
CA THR A 127 10.96 5.68 16.16
C THR A 127 10.85 6.36 14.81
N PHE A 128 9.77 6.13 14.07
CA PHE A 128 9.54 6.79 12.80
C PHE A 128 9.38 8.32 12.95
N TYR A 129 8.65 8.77 13.98
CA TYR A 129 8.46 10.20 14.24
C TYR A 129 9.76 10.94 14.57
N ARG A 130 10.78 10.26 15.11
CA ARG A 130 12.11 10.87 15.32
C ARG A 130 12.78 11.34 14.02
N GLN A 131 12.44 10.71 12.90
CA GLN A 131 12.98 11.01 11.57
C GLN A 131 12.03 11.86 10.71
N ALA A 132 10.83 12.16 11.18
CA ALA A 132 9.75 12.76 10.37
C ALA A 132 10.06 14.17 9.86
N GLU A 133 10.97 14.90 10.53
CA GLU A 133 11.39 16.26 10.14
C GLU A 133 12.46 16.26 9.04
N GLU A 134 13.11 15.13 8.80
CA GLU A 134 14.12 15.01 7.73
C GLU A 134 13.45 14.92 6.35
N THR A 135 14.20 15.32 5.32
CA THR A 135 13.78 15.01 3.93
C THR A 135 13.97 13.54 3.67
N PHE A 136 12.86 12.84 3.40
CA PHE A 136 12.85 11.39 3.28
C PHE A 136 13.68 10.88 2.13
N SER A 137 14.50 9.89 2.42
CA SER A 137 15.36 9.16 1.50
C SER A 137 15.50 7.70 1.94
N PHE A 138 16.07 6.86 1.11
CA PHE A 138 16.40 5.48 1.50
C PHE A 138 17.37 5.41 2.70
N ASP A 139 18.23 6.42 2.87
CA ASP A 139 19.15 6.45 4.01
C ASP A 139 18.43 6.76 5.32
N VAL A 140 17.45 7.66 5.30
CA VAL A 140 16.55 7.90 6.45
C VAL A 140 15.78 6.63 6.80
N MET A 141 15.21 5.96 5.79
CA MET A 141 14.48 4.71 6.00
C MET A 141 15.39 3.59 6.54
N ALA A 142 16.62 3.51 6.06
CA ALA A 142 17.61 2.53 6.54
C ALA A 142 17.95 2.75 8.03
N ARG A 143 18.21 4.00 8.43
CA ARG A 143 18.43 4.35 9.85
C ARG A 143 17.20 4.01 10.71
N THR A 144 16.00 4.33 10.23
CA THR A 144 14.75 3.98 10.92
C THR A 144 14.63 2.46 11.10
N LEU A 145 15.05 1.67 10.12
CA LEU A 145 15.04 0.23 10.19
C LEU A 145 16.02 -0.30 11.24
N ASP A 146 17.22 0.29 11.32
CA ASP A 146 18.22 -0.04 12.34
C ASP A 146 17.70 0.27 13.75
N ASP A 147 17.05 1.43 13.91
CA ASP A 147 16.39 1.81 15.16
C ASP A 147 15.28 0.82 15.54
N TYR A 148 14.46 0.35 14.57
CA TYR A 148 13.43 -0.67 14.84
C TYR A 148 14.04 -1.96 15.37
N LYS A 149 15.12 -2.42 14.75
CA LYS A 149 15.80 -3.65 15.17
C LYS A 149 16.38 -3.51 16.57
N ALA A 150 16.99 -2.37 16.88
CA ALA A 150 17.57 -2.08 18.19
C ALA A 150 16.48 -1.91 19.27
N ASP A 151 15.48 -1.07 19.03
CA ASP A 151 14.42 -0.74 20.00
C ASP A 151 13.51 -1.95 20.32
N LEU A 152 13.37 -2.89 19.38
CA LEU A 152 12.48 -4.05 19.49
C LEU A 152 13.23 -5.38 19.60
N GLU A 153 14.57 -5.33 19.61
CA GLU A 153 15.46 -6.52 19.70
C GLU A 153 15.07 -7.59 18.67
N SER A 154 14.97 -7.18 17.41
CA SER A 154 14.51 -8.02 16.29
C SER A 154 15.61 -8.23 15.26
N PHE A 155 15.59 -9.38 14.56
CA PHE A 155 16.60 -9.69 13.55
C PHE A 155 16.26 -9.09 12.19
N ASP A 156 15.00 -9.22 11.78
CA ASP A 156 14.49 -8.76 10.50
C ASP A 156 13.56 -7.57 10.71
N ALA A 157 13.54 -6.65 9.76
CA ALA A 157 12.65 -5.50 9.81
C ALA A 157 12.24 -5.09 8.39
N ARG A 158 11.07 -4.44 8.28
CA ARG A 158 10.53 -3.92 7.04
C ARG A 158 9.87 -2.58 7.30
N LEU A 159 10.16 -1.62 6.42
CA LEU A 159 9.53 -0.31 6.41
C LEU A 159 9.06 -0.01 4.98
N GLN A 160 7.78 0.24 4.80
CA GLN A 160 7.20 0.66 3.53
C GLN A 160 6.46 1.98 3.72
N MET A 161 6.66 2.90 2.80
CA MET A 161 6.02 4.21 2.77
C MET A 161 5.36 4.40 1.41
N ARG A 162 4.03 4.57 1.42
CA ARG A 162 3.21 4.81 0.22
C ARG A 162 2.76 6.25 0.19
N LEU A 163 2.78 6.83 -0.99
CA LEU A 163 2.35 8.21 -1.21
C LEU A 163 1.81 8.40 -2.64
N SER A 164 1.08 9.48 -2.81
CA SER A 164 0.60 9.94 -4.11
C SER A 164 1.53 11.03 -4.61
N PHE A 165 2.33 10.72 -5.64
CA PHE A 165 3.41 11.55 -6.14
C PHE A 165 2.95 12.40 -7.32
N PRO A 166 2.94 13.75 -7.22
CA PRO A 166 2.55 14.64 -8.31
C PRO A 166 3.72 14.88 -9.27
N MET A 167 3.48 14.70 -10.57
CA MET A 167 4.35 15.16 -11.64
C MET A 167 3.61 16.09 -12.57
N GLN A 168 4.24 17.19 -12.98
CA GLN A 168 3.69 18.05 -14.01
C GLN A 168 3.88 17.39 -15.37
N VAL A 169 2.80 17.22 -16.12
CA VAL A 169 2.80 16.63 -17.46
C VAL A 169 2.11 17.54 -18.45
N GLN A 170 2.59 17.54 -19.71
CA GLN A 170 2.02 18.32 -20.79
C GLN A 170 0.97 17.50 -21.55
N SER A 171 -0.06 18.19 -22.04
CA SER A 171 -1.04 17.65 -22.97
C SER A 171 -0.42 17.35 -24.34
N LEU A 172 -1.01 16.43 -25.08
CA LEU A 172 -0.45 15.90 -26.33
C LEU A 172 -0.30 16.98 -27.45
N ARG A 173 -1.22 17.95 -27.53
CA ARG A 173 -1.24 18.97 -28.60
C ARG A 173 -1.50 20.39 -28.13
N SER A 174 -2.34 20.58 -27.12
CA SER A 174 -2.79 21.92 -26.73
C SER A 174 -1.74 22.74 -25.96
N GLY A 175 -0.64 22.12 -25.54
CA GLY A 175 0.38 22.77 -24.72
C GLY A 175 -0.05 23.09 -23.28
N LEU A 176 -1.22 22.59 -22.85
CA LEU A 176 -1.64 22.67 -21.46
C LEU A 176 -0.76 21.78 -20.58
N SER A 177 -0.67 22.12 -19.30
CA SER A 177 0.03 21.31 -18.31
C SER A 177 -0.86 21.07 -17.09
N GLY A 178 -0.76 19.88 -16.51
CA GLY A 178 -1.48 19.50 -15.31
C GLY A 178 -0.66 18.57 -14.44
N PHE A 179 -1.11 18.33 -13.21
CA PHE A 179 -0.46 17.39 -12.30
C PHE A 179 -1.05 15.99 -12.45
N GLN A 180 -0.24 15.06 -12.93
CA GLN A 180 -0.51 13.61 -12.88
C GLN A 180 -0.06 13.09 -11.52
N TYR A 181 -0.92 12.33 -10.86
CA TYR A 181 -0.61 11.69 -9.59
C TYR A 181 -0.32 10.21 -9.81
N TYR A 182 0.83 9.77 -9.31
CA TYR A 182 1.25 8.37 -9.36
C TYR A 182 1.19 7.76 -7.97
N ASN A 183 0.62 6.56 -7.86
CA ASN A 183 0.74 5.78 -6.65
C ASN A 183 2.13 5.17 -6.60
N ILE A 184 2.94 5.60 -5.64
CA ILE A 184 4.29 5.12 -5.45
C ILE A 184 4.50 4.58 -4.03
N ALA A 185 5.51 3.72 -3.87
CA ALA A 185 6.01 3.39 -2.56
C ALA A 185 7.53 3.24 -2.55
N LEU A 186 8.14 3.61 -1.44
CA LEU A 186 9.49 3.24 -1.06
C LEU A 186 9.42 2.12 -0.03
N GLU A 187 10.27 1.13 -0.17
CA GLU A 187 10.37 0.03 0.79
C GLU A 187 11.82 -0.29 1.09
N VAL A 188 12.14 -0.44 2.37
CA VAL A 188 13.39 -1.05 2.83
C VAL A 188 13.04 -2.28 3.61
N VAL A 189 13.61 -3.41 3.23
CA VAL A 189 13.43 -4.68 3.90
C VAL A 189 14.78 -5.28 4.19
N GLU A 190 14.98 -5.73 5.43
CA GLU A 190 16.13 -6.53 5.81
C GLU A 190 15.66 -7.90 6.27
N ARG A 191 16.22 -8.93 5.65
CA ARG A 191 15.93 -10.33 5.96
C ARG A 191 17.22 -11.14 5.97
N ALA A 192 17.44 -11.88 7.04
CA ALA A 192 18.65 -12.71 7.21
C ALA A 192 19.96 -11.92 6.96
N GLY A 193 20.01 -10.65 7.39
CA GLY A 193 21.17 -9.77 7.20
C GLY A 193 21.33 -9.18 5.80
N GLN A 194 20.44 -9.48 4.86
CA GLN A 194 20.42 -8.88 3.53
C GLN A 194 19.38 -7.76 3.47
N ARG A 195 19.82 -6.56 3.08
CA ARG A 195 18.98 -5.37 2.98
C ARG A 195 18.71 -5.01 1.53
N HIS A 196 17.44 -4.86 1.20
CA HIS A 196 16.99 -4.44 -0.13
C HIS A 196 16.24 -3.12 -0.05
N ARG A 197 16.49 -2.24 -1.04
CA ARG A 197 15.75 -1.00 -1.28
C ARG A 197 14.88 -1.22 -2.50
N ILE A 198 13.58 -1.04 -2.34
CA ILE A 198 12.60 -1.35 -3.39
C ILE A 198 11.78 -0.10 -3.67
N VAL A 199 11.60 0.19 -4.94
CA VAL A 199 10.71 1.25 -5.43
C VAL A 199 9.51 0.61 -6.09
N HIS A 200 8.31 1.09 -5.76
CA HIS A 200 7.06 0.64 -6.37
C HIS A 200 6.40 1.79 -7.10
N LEU A 201 5.82 1.51 -8.26
CA LEU A 201 5.09 2.45 -9.10
C LEU A 201 3.88 1.76 -9.72
N ASP A 202 2.70 2.39 -9.62
CA ASP A 202 1.55 2.06 -10.45
C ASP A 202 1.52 3.01 -11.66
N TYR A 203 1.84 2.49 -12.84
CA TYR A 203 1.78 3.22 -14.09
C TYR A 203 0.45 2.95 -14.80
N VAL A 204 -0.34 3.99 -15.02
CA VAL A 204 -1.67 3.89 -15.61
C VAL A 204 -1.63 4.30 -17.06
N TYR A 205 -2.10 3.42 -17.96
CA TYR A 205 -2.10 3.62 -19.39
C TYR A 205 -3.41 3.16 -20.04
N SER A 206 -3.63 3.55 -21.27
CA SER A 206 -4.71 3.03 -22.09
C SER A 206 -4.22 1.86 -22.94
N SER A 207 -4.98 0.78 -23.01
CA SER A 207 -4.72 -0.33 -23.90
C SER A 207 -5.88 -0.53 -24.87
N THR A 208 -5.58 -0.51 -26.16
CA THR A 208 -6.52 -0.84 -27.23
C THR A 208 -6.24 -2.27 -27.68
N CYS A 209 -7.25 -3.13 -27.68
CA CYS A 209 -7.10 -4.51 -28.11
C CYS A 209 -6.76 -4.59 -29.59
N PRO A 210 -5.62 -5.20 -29.98
CA PRO A 210 -5.23 -5.34 -31.39
C PRO A 210 -6.25 -6.09 -32.24
N CYS A 211 -6.81 -7.18 -31.74
CA CYS A 211 -7.84 -7.95 -32.43
C CYS A 211 -9.12 -7.13 -32.65
N SER A 212 -9.55 -6.38 -31.65
CA SER A 212 -10.74 -5.53 -31.76
C SER A 212 -10.53 -4.39 -32.76
N LEU A 213 -9.33 -3.83 -32.84
CA LEU A 213 -8.99 -2.81 -33.83
C LEU A 213 -9.05 -3.38 -35.23
N GLU A 214 -8.42 -4.53 -35.47
CA GLU A 214 -8.43 -5.20 -36.80
C GLU A 214 -9.86 -5.54 -37.26
N LEU A 215 -10.68 -6.08 -36.33
CA LEU A 215 -12.07 -6.39 -36.65
C LEU A 215 -12.93 -5.15 -36.90
N SER A 216 -12.64 -4.04 -36.20
CA SER A 216 -13.29 -2.76 -36.43
C SER A 216 -12.96 -2.20 -37.84
N GLU A 217 -11.70 -2.28 -38.24
CA GLU A 217 -11.27 -1.88 -39.57
C GLU A 217 -11.82 -2.79 -40.68
N HIS A 218 -11.92 -4.10 -40.41
CA HIS A 218 -12.59 -5.05 -41.29
C HIS A 218 -14.05 -4.66 -41.52
N ALA A 219 -14.81 -4.39 -40.46
CA ALA A 219 -16.20 -3.97 -40.56
C ALA A 219 -16.38 -2.70 -41.41
N ARG A 220 -15.47 -1.74 -41.26
CA ARG A 220 -15.48 -0.49 -42.06
C ARG A 220 -15.21 -0.76 -43.54
N ARG A 221 -14.20 -1.58 -43.86
CA ARG A 221 -13.81 -1.87 -45.26
C ARG A 221 -14.85 -2.72 -46.00
N GLU A 222 -15.33 -3.79 -45.35
CA GLU A 222 -16.18 -4.80 -46.04
C GLU A 222 -17.67 -4.43 -46.04
N ARG A 223 -18.11 -3.63 -45.05
CA ARG A 223 -19.54 -3.35 -44.86
C ARG A 223 -19.88 -1.88 -44.79
N GLY A 224 -18.90 -0.98 -44.85
CA GLY A 224 -19.13 0.45 -44.58
C GLY A 224 -19.69 0.75 -43.17
N GLN A 225 -19.53 -0.19 -42.23
CA GLN A 225 -20.09 -0.11 -40.89
C GLN A 225 -19.11 0.62 -39.98
N LEU A 226 -19.58 1.68 -39.34
CA LEU A 226 -18.80 2.34 -38.27
C LEU A 226 -18.62 1.36 -37.12
N ALA A 227 -17.37 1.14 -36.72
CA ALA A 227 -17.00 0.27 -35.59
C ALA A 227 -15.87 0.92 -34.81
N THR A 228 -15.83 0.63 -33.51
CA THR A 228 -14.83 1.14 -32.58
C THR A 228 -14.21 -0.01 -31.81
N PRO A 229 -12.87 -0.13 -31.76
CA PRO A 229 -12.22 -1.13 -30.92
C PRO A 229 -12.48 -0.81 -29.45
N HIS A 230 -12.53 -1.84 -28.62
CA HIS A 230 -12.54 -1.59 -27.18
C HIS A 230 -11.14 -1.15 -26.71
N SER A 231 -11.16 -0.17 -25.85
CA SER A 231 -10.00 0.36 -25.14
C SER A 231 -10.35 0.51 -23.67
N GLN A 232 -9.40 0.29 -22.80
CA GLN A 232 -9.60 0.33 -21.35
C GLN A 232 -8.44 0.98 -20.65
N ARG A 233 -8.69 1.48 -19.45
CA ARG A 233 -7.65 1.92 -18.54
C ARG A 233 -6.97 0.69 -17.93
N SER A 234 -5.66 0.62 -18.08
CA SER A 234 -4.83 -0.50 -17.65
C SER A 234 -3.76 -0.03 -16.69
N VAL A 235 -3.23 -0.94 -15.88
CA VAL A 235 -2.24 -0.63 -14.85
C VAL A 235 -1.07 -1.60 -14.93
N ALA A 236 0.14 -1.05 -15.01
CA ALA A 236 1.37 -1.80 -14.73
C ALA A 236 1.82 -1.50 -13.31
N ARG A 237 1.80 -2.53 -12.45
CA ARG A 237 2.38 -2.48 -11.10
C ARG A 237 3.82 -2.93 -11.18
N ILE A 238 4.72 -1.98 -10.98
CA ILE A 238 6.17 -2.17 -11.12
C ILE A 238 6.79 -2.12 -9.74
N SER A 239 7.65 -3.09 -9.45
CA SER A 239 8.50 -3.10 -8.25
C SER A 239 9.92 -3.34 -8.70
N VAL A 240 10.85 -2.45 -8.35
CA VAL A 240 12.26 -2.55 -8.70
C VAL A 240 13.14 -2.58 -7.46
N VAL A 241 14.05 -3.52 -7.40
CA VAL A 241 15.12 -3.58 -6.40
C VAL A 241 16.28 -2.74 -6.94
N LEU A 242 16.71 -1.76 -6.16
CA LEU A 242 17.81 -0.88 -6.57
C LEU A 242 19.15 -1.62 -6.52
N ALA A 243 19.94 -1.48 -7.58
CA ALA A 243 21.30 -2.01 -7.64
C ALA A 243 22.22 -1.24 -6.68
N GLU A 244 23.12 -1.95 -6.03
CA GLU A 244 24.10 -1.35 -5.11
C GLU A 244 25.17 -0.56 -5.89
N GLY A 245 25.63 0.52 -5.27
CA GLY A 245 26.70 1.35 -5.85
C GLY A 245 26.32 2.17 -7.09
N GLN A 246 25.06 2.13 -7.49
CA GLN A 246 24.57 2.90 -8.63
C GLN A 246 24.02 4.28 -8.21
N PRO A 247 23.98 5.26 -9.13
CA PRO A 247 23.32 6.54 -8.90
C PRO A 247 21.84 6.37 -8.52
N ARG A 248 21.27 7.40 -7.90
CA ARG A 248 19.87 7.39 -7.48
C ARG A 248 18.94 7.22 -8.70
N LEU A 249 18.02 6.26 -8.63
CA LEU A 249 16.88 6.14 -9.53
C LEU A 249 15.75 7.00 -8.96
N TRP A 250 15.31 8.01 -9.73
CA TRP A 250 14.19 8.86 -9.37
C TRP A 250 12.86 8.25 -9.85
N PHE A 251 11.77 8.65 -9.25
CA PHE A 251 10.44 8.21 -9.74
C PHE A 251 10.17 8.75 -11.15
N GLU A 252 10.63 9.95 -11.43
CA GLU A 252 10.56 10.56 -12.76
C GLU A 252 11.26 9.69 -13.80
N ASP A 253 12.44 9.15 -13.51
CA ASP A 253 13.17 8.24 -14.41
C ASP A 253 12.36 6.96 -14.66
N LEU A 254 11.75 6.40 -13.59
CA LEU A 254 10.97 5.18 -13.69
C LEU A 254 9.69 5.40 -14.54
N VAL A 255 9.03 6.54 -14.37
CA VAL A 255 7.90 6.94 -15.21
C VAL A 255 8.34 7.10 -16.67
N GLU A 256 9.51 7.70 -16.94
CA GLU A 256 10.06 7.83 -18.30
C GLU A 256 10.36 6.47 -18.95
N LEU A 257 10.89 5.50 -18.19
CA LEU A 257 11.05 4.12 -18.67
C LEU A 257 9.71 3.48 -19.03
N CYS A 258 8.68 3.70 -18.21
CA CYS A 258 7.33 3.22 -18.48
C CYS A 258 6.73 3.85 -19.75
N ARG A 259 6.91 5.14 -19.96
CA ARG A 259 6.46 5.85 -21.17
C ARG A 259 7.14 5.33 -22.43
N LYS A 260 8.42 4.96 -22.35
CA LYS A 260 9.15 4.34 -23.46
C LYS A 260 8.64 2.94 -23.77
N ALA A 261 8.24 2.18 -22.74
CA ALA A 261 7.65 0.86 -22.90
C ALA A 261 6.26 0.93 -23.54
N VAL A 262 5.37 1.77 -22.98
CA VAL A 262 3.98 1.92 -23.39
C VAL A 262 3.61 3.40 -23.41
N ALA A 263 3.53 3.96 -24.61
CA ALA A 263 3.39 5.40 -24.83
C ALA A 263 1.98 5.98 -24.54
N THR A 264 0.99 5.12 -24.30
CA THR A 264 -0.41 5.47 -24.14
C THR A 264 -0.79 5.81 -22.69
N GLU A 265 0.07 6.54 -21.98
CA GLU A 265 -0.21 7.03 -20.63
C GLU A 265 -1.51 7.85 -20.59
N THR A 266 -2.29 7.68 -19.53
CA THR A 266 -3.52 8.44 -19.33
C THR A 266 -3.23 9.94 -19.19
N GLN A 267 -4.12 10.78 -19.73
CA GLN A 267 -3.97 12.23 -19.78
C GLN A 267 -4.68 12.91 -18.61
N VAL A 268 -4.15 14.05 -18.14
CA VAL A 268 -4.71 14.80 -17.00
C VAL A 268 -5.57 15.98 -17.46
N MET A 269 -4.99 16.81 -18.35
CA MET A 269 -5.64 18.02 -18.81
C MET A 269 -5.72 18.00 -20.32
N VAL A 270 -6.95 18.07 -20.86
CA VAL A 270 -7.20 17.86 -22.28
C VAL A 270 -8.17 18.91 -22.82
N LYS A 271 -7.91 19.33 -24.06
CA LYS A 271 -8.88 19.97 -24.95
C LYS A 271 -9.32 18.95 -26.03
N ARG A 272 -10.20 19.37 -26.93
CA ARG A 272 -10.72 18.50 -28.01
C ARG A 272 -9.60 17.96 -28.91
N GLU A 273 -8.61 18.79 -29.23
CA GLU A 273 -7.43 18.39 -29.99
C GLU A 273 -6.55 17.34 -29.26
N ASP A 274 -6.52 17.36 -27.94
CA ASP A 274 -5.81 16.36 -27.13
C ASP A 274 -6.58 15.05 -27.07
N GLU A 275 -7.93 15.09 -26.95
CA GLU A 275 -8.78 13.90 -27.00
C GLU A 275 -8.63 13.20 -28.36
N GLN A 276 -8.63 13.97 -29.46
CA GLN A 276 -8.40 13.41 -30.80
C GLN A 276 -7.00 12.81 -30.89
N ALA A 277 -5.97 13.51 -30.41
CA ALA A 277 -4.60 13.01 -30.39
C ALA A 277 -4.49 11.71 -29.58
N PHE A 278 -5.18 11.62 -28.46
CA PHE A 278 -5.16 10.41 -27.63
C PHE A 278 -5.87 9.23 -28.32
N ALA A 279 -6.98 9.48 -29.04
CA ALA A 279 -7.63 8.46 -29.86
C ALA A 279 -6.71 7.94 -30.98
N GLU A 280 -5.99 8.84 -31.67
CA GLU A 280 -5.00 8.49 -32.69
C GLU A 280 -3.81 7.73 -32.09
N LEU A 281 -3.31 8.16 -30.93
CA LEU A 281 -2.21 7.49 -30.22
C LEU A 281 -2.59 6.06 -29.81
N ASN A 282 -3.81 5.84 -29.33
CA ASN A 282 -4.32 4.51 -29.01
C ASN A 282 -4.43 3.62 -30.26
N ALA A 283 -4.90 4.15 -31.36
CA ALA A 283 -5.01 3.41 -32.63
C ALA A 283 -3.62 3.07 -33.22
N ALA A 284 -2.64 3.93 -33.00
CA ALA A 284 -1.25 3.70 -33.45
C ALA A 284 -0.48 2.70 -32.56
N ASN A 285 -0.96 2.45 -31.33
CA ASN A 285 -0.28 1.62 -30.33
C ASN A 285 -1.24 0.58 -29.71
N PRO A 286 -1.90 -0.28 -30.51
CA PRO A 286 -2.69 -1.36 -29.95
C PRO A 286 -1.75 -2.38 -29.27
N ILE A 287 -2.17 -2.93 -28.12
CA ILE A 287 -1.26 -3.75 -27.32
C ILE A 287 -1.99 -4.85 -26.56
N PHE A 288 -1.43 -6.06 -26.60
CA PHE A 288 -1.81 -7.16 -25.71
C PHE A 288 -1.17 -7.01 -24.34
N VAL A 289 -1.80 -7.58 -23.31
CA VAL A 289 -1.28 -7.50 -21.92
C VAL A 289 0.10 -8.17 -21.79
N GLU A 290 0.32 -9.28 -22.53
CA GLU A 290 1.59 -9.99 -22.57
C GLU A 290 2.70 -9.12 -23.14
N ASP A 291 2.41 -8.39 -24.22
CA ASP A 291 3.39 -7.53 -24.88
C ASP A 291 3.68 -6.28 -24.05
N ALA A 292 2.66 -5.72 -23.39
CA ALA A 292 2.89 -4.66 -22.41
C ALA A 292 3.87 -5.12 -21.31
N ALA A 293 3.64 -6.29 -20.73
CA ALA A 293 4.54 -6.84 -19.71
C ALA A 293 5.97 -7.04 -20.23
N ARG A 294 6.12 -7.57 -21.46
CA ARG A 294 7.44 -7.77 -22.12
C ARG A 294 8.17 -6.45 -22.35
N LEU A 295 7.47 -5.42 -22.86
CA LEU A 295 8.06 -4.11 -23.10
C LEU A 295 8.49 -3.42 -21.81
N PHE A 296 7.69 -3.50 -20.73
CA PHE A 296 8.12 -3.01 -19.43
C PHE A 296 9.37 -3.76 -18.95
N CYS A 297 9.43 -5.09 -19.07
CA CYS A 297 10.60 -5.87 -18.68
C CYS A 297 11.84 -5.45 -19.46
N GLU A 298 11.73 -5.26 -20.79
CA GLU A 298 12.83 -4.83 -21.66
C GLU A 298 13.40 -3.47 -21.22
N GLN A 299 12.52 -2.48 -20.97
CA GLN A 299 12.96 -1.16 -20.53
C GLN A 299 13.61 -1.19 -19.15
N LEU A 300 13.05 -1.95 -18.19
CA LEU A 300 13.63 -2.06 -16.86
C LEU A 300 14.99 -2.77 -16.86
N GLN A 301 15.15 -3.81 -17.68
CA GLN A 301 16.42 -4.53 -17.83
C GLN A 301 17.54 -3.65 -18.42
N SER A 302 17.19 -2.63 -19.21
CA SER A 302 18.16 -1.75 -19.84
C SER A 302 18.80 -0.72 -18.87
N ASP A 303 18.24 -0.51 -17.69
CA ASP A 303 18.73 0.48 -16.72
C ASP A 303 19.64 -0.18 -15.67
N PRO A 304 20.94 0.15 -15.62
CA PRO A 304 21.89 -0.47 -14.70
C PRO A 304 21.62 -0.16 -13.22
N ARG A 305 20.75 0.83 -12.91
CA ARG A 305 20.34 1.18 -11.56
C ARG A 305 19.34 0.20 -10.98
N ILE A 306 18.80 -0.70 -11.82
CA ILE A 306 17.81 -1.73 -11.45
C ILE A 306 18.53 -3.07 -11.34
N GLY A 307 18.55 -3.66 -10.14
CA GLY A 307 19.18 -4.96 -9.89
C GLY A 307 18.25 -6.12 -10.17
N ASP A 308 17.00 -6.03 -9.70
CA ASP A 308 15.95 -7.01 -9.93
C ASP A 308 14.60 -6.29 -10.02
N PHE A 309 13.59 -6.92 -10.62
CA PHE A 309 12.28 -6.28 -10.74
C PHE A 309 11.13 -7.28 -10.89
N ARG A 310 9.93 -6.79 -10.63
CA ARG A 310 8.67 -7.47 -10.88
C ARG A 310 7.72 -6.55 -11.61
N VAL A 311 7.09 -7.06 -12.67
CA VAL A 311 6.04 -6.37 -13.43
C VAL A 311 4.76 -7.19 -13.36
N ILE A 312 3.65 -6.54 -13.07
CA ILE A 312 2.30 -7.09 -13.18
C ILE A 312 1.51 -6.12 -14.06
N ALA A 313 1.24 -6.50 -15.29
CA ALA A 313 0.34 -5.76 -16.18
C ALA A 313 -1.09 -6.31 -16.00
N SER A 314 -2.06 -5.41 -15.85
CA SER A 314 -3.48 -5.74 -15.74
C SER A 314 -4.27 -4.86 -16.69
N HIS A 315 -4.95 -5.47 -17.66
CA HIS A 315 -5.89 -4.81 -18.54
C HIS A 315 -7.29 -4.97 -17.95
N GLN A 316 -7.89 -3.84 -17.53
CA GLN A 316 -9.26 -3.82 -17.01
C GLN A 316 -10.23 -3.90 -18.18
N GLU A 317 -10.40 -5.12 -18.67
CA GLU A 317 -11.08 -5.43 -19.93
C GLU A 317 -12.50 -4.86 -19.98
N SER A 318 -12.81 -4.09 -21.02
CA SER A 318 -14.11 -3.44 -21.17
C SER A 318 -15.14 -4.29 -21.95
N LEU A 319 -14.70 -5.38 -22.59
CA LEU A 319 -15.57 -6.33 -23.28
C LEU A 319 -16.21 -7.33 -22.29
N HIS A 320 -15.52 -7.65 -21.22
CA HIS A 320 -15.93 -8.61 -20.21
C HIS A 320 -16.23 -7.93 -18.86
N SER A 321 -16.87 -8.64 -17.96
CA SER A 321 -17.15 -8.17 -16.59
C SER A 321 -16.02 -8.46 -15.59
N HIS A 322 -14.88 -8.92 -16.07
CA HIS A 322 -13.68 -9.27 -15.28
C HIS A 322 -12.41 -8.75 -15.99
N ASP A 323 -11.32 -8.63 -15.24
CA ASP A 323 -9.97 -8.26 -15.71
C ASP A 323 -9.25 -9.47 -16.33
#